data_50898c5f10827aef144755873e81025c
#
_entry.id   50898c5f10827aef144755873e81025c
#
_cell.length_a   1.000
_cell.length_b   1.000
_cell.length_c   1.000
_cell.angle_alpha   90.00
_cell.angle_beta   90.00
_cell.angle_gamma   90.00
#
_symmetry.space_group_name_H-M   'P 1'
#
loop_
_entity.id
_entity.type
_entity.pdbx_description
1 polymer ?
#
loop_
_entity_poly.entity_id
_entity_poly.type
_entity_poly.pdbx_seq_one_letter_code
_entity_poly.pdbx_strand_id
1 'polypeptide(L)'
;MLLSGEKAGLRRREPCVMMGINQEGVGAMLDYICWDWNGTLLDDVPLCVAVMDGMLQRRGLPSLGGEARYREIFTFPVQEYYRAAGFDFGREPFEKLALEYIEEYDRKALDCPLHAGAAEVLEALEAQGLRQLIVSASKQKALEEQVGHAGVRGFFEALLGLEDSFARSKSGLALQYFSAHAVDARRVLFIGDTLHDWEVAQEAGCACVLLAQGHQSRRRLEAAGVPVLESVAQVPAFLGAQKGGRA
;
A
#
# COMPACT_ATOMS: atom_id res chain seq x y z
N MET A 1 -17.00 55.34 3.87
CA MET A 1 -18.11 54.51 4.40
C MET A 1 -17.65 53.06 4.40
N LEU A 2 -17.37 52.55 5.57
CA LEU A 2 -16.74 51.26 5.86
C LEU A 2 -17.68 50.11 5.51
N LEU A 3 -17.17 49.04 4.87
CA LEU A 3 -17.77 47.71 4.90
C LEU A 3 -16.68 46.72 5.25
N SER A 4 -16.82 46.23 6.45
CA SER A 4 -16.09 45.14 7.09
C SER A 4 -16.32 43.81 6.35
N GLY A 5 -15.26 43.20 5.82
CA GLY A 5 -15.27 41.82 5.35
C GLY A 5 -14.91 40.88 6.50
N GLU A 6 -15.86 40.07 6.92
CA GLU A 6 -15.67 39.03 7.91
C GLU A 6 -14.70 37.96 7.38
N LYS A 7 -13.62 37.79 8.08
CA LYS A 7 -12.71 36.62 7.92
C LYS A 7 -13.43 35.39 8.45
N ALA A 8 -13.88 34.52 7.55
CA ALA A 8 -14.31 33.17 7.89
C ALA A 8 -13.14 32.46 8.59
N GLY A 9 -13.30 32.22 9.89
CA GLY A 9 -12.32 31.53 10.70
C GLY A 9 -12.13 30.10 10.22
N LEU A 10 -10.91 29.78 9.79
CA LEU A 10 -10.44 28.42 9.66
C LEU A 10 -10.54 27.77 11.03
N ARG A 11 -11.58 26.99 11.28
CA ARG A 11 -11.60 26.10 12.43
C ARG A 11 -10.42 25.16 12.25
N ARG A 12 -9.40 25.30 13.11
CA ARG A 12 -8.38 24.29 13.32
C ARG A 12 -9.17 23.02 13.66
N ARG A 13 -9.13 22.02 12.77
CA ARG A 13 -9.53 20.66 13.13
C ARG A 13 -8.59 20.29 14.27
N GLU A 14 -9.16 20.05 15.45
CA GLU A 14 -8.43 19.43 16.54
C GLU A 14 -7.80 18.15 15.98
N PRO A 15 -6.54 17.85 16.35
CA PRO A 15 -5.94 16.58 15.97
C PRO A 15 -6.89 15.51 16.49
N CYS A 16 -7.40 14.69 15.57
CA CYS A 16 -8.12 13.48 15.90
C CYS A 16 -7.26 12.76 16.94
N VAL A 17 -7.77 12.69 18.17
CA VAL A 17 -7.10 12.01 19.27
C VAL A 17 -6.71 10.66 18.70
N MET A 18 -5.40 10.45 18.57
CA MET A 18 -4.84 9.17 18.22
C MET A 18 -5.47 8.15 19.18
N MET A 19 -6.52 7.46 18.75
CA MET A 19 -6.80 6.16 19.30
C MET A 19 -5.59 5.34 18.90
N GLY A 20 -4.56 5.43 19.76
CA GLY A 20 -3.47 4.49 19.72
C GLY A 20 -4.14 3.14 19.70
N ILE A 21 -3.99 2.42 18.58
CA ILE A 21 -4.20 0.99 18.60
C ILE A 21 -3.05 0.51 19.48
N ASN A 22 -3.27 0.56 20.80
CA ASN A 22 -2.49 -0.18 21.74
C ASN A 22 -2.51 -1.62 21.23
N GLN A 23 -1.44 -2.36 21.47
CA GLN A 23 -1.38 -3.81 21.15
C GLN A 23 -2.65 -4.58 21.57
N GLU A 24 -3.50 -3.99 22.41
CA GLU A 24 -4.80 -4.49 22.85
C GLU A 24 -5.94 -4.34 21.81
N GLY A 25 -5.79 -3.51 20.78
CA GLY A 25 -6.89 -3.18 19.83
C GLY A 25 -7.10 -4.20 18.70
N VAL A 26 -6.09 -4.99 18.32
CA VAL A 26 -6.21 -6.06 17.31
C VAL A 26 -6.92 -7.31 17.87
N GLY A 27 -7.19 -7.35 19.17
CA GLY A 27 -7.92 -8.43 19.83
C GLY A 27 -9.45 -8.44 19.61
N ALA A 28 -10.03 -7.47 18.90
CA ALA A 28 -11.39 -7.58 18.36
C ALA A 28 -11.38 -8.66 17.28
N MET A 29 -12.43 -9.49 17.24
CA MET A 29 -12.57 -10.53 16.21
C MET A 29 -12.56 -9.86 14.84
N LEU A 30 -11.48 -10.04 14.07
CA LEU A 30 -11.37 -9.55 12.70
C LEU A 30 -12.34 -10.32 11.80
N ASP A 31 -12.96 -9.61 10.86
CA ASP A 31 -13.77 -10.21 9.80
C ASP A 31 -13.04 -10.15 8.46
N TYR A 32 -12.23 -9.11 8.27
CA TYR A 32 -11.59 -8.81 6.99
C TYR A 32 -10.11 -8.55 7.12
N ILE A 33 -9.37 -8.99 6.10
CA ILE A 33 -8.02 -8.55 5.80
C ILE A 33 -8.05 -7.78 4.48
N CYS A 34 -7.61 -6.52 4.49
CA CYS A 34 -7.38 -5.73 3.29
C CYS A 34 -5.87 -5.73 2.98
N TRP A 35 -5.53 -6.27 1.83
CA TRP A 35 -4.15 -6.33 1.35
C TRP A 35 -3.87 -5.20 0.36
N ASP A 36 -2.72 -4.58 0.45
CA ASP A 36 -2.10 -3.99 -0.72
C ASP A 36 -1.55 -5.09 -1.63
N TRP A 37 -1.24 -4.76 -2.89
CA TRP A 37 -0.78 -5.74 -3.87
C TRP A 37 0.72 -5.64 -4.11
N ASN A 38 1.18 -4.55 -4.75
CA ASN A 38 2.57 -4.34 -5.14
C ASN A 38 3.48 -4.19 -3.91
N GLY A 39 4.58 -4.94 -3.84
CA GLY A 39 5.48 -4.96 -2.69
C GLY A 39 4.93 -5.67 -1.46
N THR A 40 3.62 -5.88 -1.37
CA THR A 40 2.98 -6.55 -0.23
C THR A 40 2.77 -8.05 -0.48
N LEU A 41 2.00 -8.41 -1.48
CA LEU A 41 1.81 -9.81 -1.91
C LEU A 41 2.66 -10.13 -3.15
N LEU A 42 2.79 -9.20 -4.09
CA LEU A 42 3.62 -9.30 -5.28
C LEU A 42 5.05 -8.82 -4.97
N ASP A 43 6.05 -9.63 -5.29
CA ASP A 43 7.48 -9.28 -5.16
C ASP A 43 7.95 -8.57 -6.44
N ASP A 44 7.59 -7.31 -6.59
CA ASP A 44 7.92 -6.50 -7.76
C ASP A 44 9.02 -5.45 -7.52
N VAL A 45 9.57 -5.36 -6.33
CA VAL A 45 10.67 -4.42 -6.00
C VAL A 45 11.88 -4.60 -6.94
N PRO A 46 12.35 -5.83 -7.25
CA PRO A 46 13.45 -6.02 -8.19
C PRO A 46 13.14 -5.46 -9.59
N LEU A 47 11.89 -5.63 -10.08
CA LEU A 47 11.46 -5.06 -11.35
C LEU A 47 11.43 -3.53 -11.30
N CYS A 48 10.87 -2.95 -10.23
CA CYS A 48 10.81 -1.49 -10.05
C CYS A 48 12.21 -0.86 -10.07
N VAL A 49 13.19 -1.48 -9.40
CA VAL A 49 14.59 -1.04 -9.41
C VAL A 49 15.18 -1.16 -10.81
N ALA A 50 14.96 -2.28 -11.50
CA ALA A 50 15.51 -2.50 -12.84
C ALA A 50 14.95 -1.51 -13.89
N VAL A 51 13.64 -1.21 -13.83
CA VAL A 51 13.01 -0.22 -14.71
C VAL A 51 13.58 1.17 -14.45
N MET A 52 13.64 1.57 -13.18
CA MET A 52 14.16 2.89 -12.81
C MET A 52 15.64 3.05 -13.20
N ASP A 53 16.47 2.05 -12.94
CA ASP A 53 17.88 2.08 -13.33
C ASP A 53 18.06 2.13 -14.86
N GLY A 54 17.23 1.42 -15.62
CA GLY A 54 17.19 1.53 -17.08
C GLY A 54 16.89 2.96 -17.57
N MET A 55 15.90 3.60 -16.96
CA MET A 55 15.52 4.99 -17.25
C MET A 55 16.64 5.98 -16.92
N LEU A 56 17.30 5.81 -15.77
CA LEU A 56 18.43 6.63 -15.35
C LEU A 56 19.62 6.45 -16.30
N GLN A 57 19.97 5.22 -16.66
CA GLN A 57 21.07 4.89 -17.56
C GLN A 57 20.91 5.54 -18.94
N ARG A 58 19.69 5.48 -19.52
CA ARG A 58 19.40 6.12 -20.83
C ARG A 58 19.64 7.64 -20.81
N ARG A 59 19.63 8.25 -19.65
CA ARG A 59 19.84 9.70 -19.45
C ARG A 59 21.25 10.03 -18.94
N GLY A 60 22.14 9.04 -18.81
CA GLY A 60 23.48 9.22 -18.24
C GLY A 60 23.46 9.61 -16.77
N LEU A 61 22.38 9.32 -16.06
CA LEU A 61 22.25 9.56 -14.62
C LEU A 61 22.81 8.37 -13.81
N PRO A 62 23.29 8.59 -12.58
CA PRO A 62 23.72 7.52 -11.70
C PRO A 62 22.60 6.51 -11.42
N SER A 63 22.95 5.21 -11.38
CA SER A 63 22.03 4.16 -10.93
C SER A 63 21.60 4.40 -9.48
N LEU A 64 20.44 3.85 -9.09
CA LEU A 64 19.99 3.82 -7.69
C LEU A 64 20.98 3.11 -6.78
N GLY A 65 21.77 2.16 -7.30
CA GLY A 65 22.69 1.37 -6.50
C GLY A 65 22.03 0.20 -5.75
N GLY A 66 20.82 -0.20 -6.18
CA GLY A 66 20.11 -1.38 -5.70
C GLY A 66 18.92 -1.10 -4.78
N GLU A 67 18.28 -2.19 -4.32
CA GLU A 67 17.03 -2.16 -3.56
C GLU A 67 17.13 -1.38 -2.24
N ALA A 68 18.27 -1.44 -1.55
CA ALA A 68 18.42 -0.73 -0.28
C ALA A 68 18.23 0.79 -0.46
N ARG A 69 18.83 1.37 -1.50
CA ARG A 69 18.64 2.78 -1.83
C ARG A 69 17.24 3.07 -2.34
N TYR A 70 16.69 2.18 -3.18
CA TYR A 70 15.32 2.27 -3.63
C TYR A 70 14.35 2.41 -2.44
N ARG A 71 14.40 1.48 -1.48
CA ARG A 71 13.52 1.47 -0.30
C ARG A 71 13.66 2.71 0.58
N GLU A 72 14.83 3.34 0.58
CA GLU A 72 15.06 4.58 1.32
C GLU A 72 14.43 5.80 0.66
N ILE A 73 14.30 5.83 -0.67
CA ILE A 73 13.81 7.01 -1.39
C ILE A 73 12.40 6.86 -1.96
N PHE A 74 11.90 5.61 -2.11
CA PHE A 74 10.56 5.40 -2.65
C PHE A 74 9.49 6.03 -1.74
N THR A 75 8.64 6.88 -2.32
CA THR A 75 7.64 7.64 -1.56
C THR A 75 6.48 8.09 -2.43
N PHE A 76 5.39 8.49 -1.78
CA PHE A 76 4.28 9.20 -2.37
C PHE A 76 4.29 10.68 -1.91
N PRO A 77 3.92 11.63 -2.78
CA PRO A 77 3.61 11.42 -4.20
C PRO A 77 4.85 10.97 -4.97
N VAL A 78 4.67 10.12 -5.99
CA VAL A 78 5.76 9.49 -6.76
C VAL A 78 6.70 10.48 -7.44
N GLN A 79 6.26 11.73 -7.67
CA GLN A 79 7.14 12.79 -8.17
C GLN A 79 8.35 13.03 -7.26
N GLU A 80 8.17 12.94 -5.93
CA GLU A 80 9.27 13.11 -4.98
C GLU A 80 10.27 11.96 -5.08
N TYR A 81 9.80 10.73 -5.31
CA TYR A 81 10.66 9.58 -5.57
C TYR A 81 11.49 9.81 -6.84
N TYR A 82 10.89 10.27 -7.94
CA TYR A 82 11.64 10.55 -9.19
C TYR A 82 12.69 11.64 -8.98
N ARG A 83 12.37 12.71 -8.25
CA ARG A 83 13.36 13.74 -7.90
C ARG A 83 14.52 13.16 -7.07
N ALA A 84 14.20 12.34 -6.07
CA ALA A 84 15.22 11.69 -5.23
C ALA A 84 16.07 10.67 -6.00
N ALA A 85 15.53 10.08 -7.07
CA ALA A 85 16.27 9.23 -8.00
C ALA A 85 17.20 10.02 -8.94
N GLY A 86 16.98 11.34 -9.11
CA GLY A 86 17.86 12.22 -9.88
C GLY A 86 17.24 12.82 -11.14
N PHE A 87 15.93 12.66 -11.38
CA PHE A 87 15.27 13.30 -12.52
C PHE A 87 15.02 14.77 -12.28
N ASP A 88 15.22 15.56 -13.33
CA ASP A 88 14.96 17.00 -13.38
C ASP A 88 13.75 17.28 -14.30
N PHE A 89 12.62 17.62 -13.68
CA PHE A 89 11.37 17.90 -14.43
C PHE A 89 11.41 19.19 -15.24
N GLY A 90 12.42 20.05 -15.03
CA GLY A 90 12.69 21.18 -15.90
C GLY A 90 13.29 20.79 -17.24
N ARG A 91 13.94 19.61 -17.32
CA ARG A 91 14.50 19.06 -18.56
C ARG A 91 13.54 18.09 -19.24
N GLU A 92 12.82 17.30 -18.47
CA GLU A 92 11.88 16.30 -18.99
C GLU A 92 10.64 16.22 -18.09
N PRO A 93 9.42 16.46 -18.63
CA PRO A 93 8.19 16.47 -17.84
C PRO A 93 7.94 15.13 -17.15
N PHE A 94 7.45 15.22 -15.90
CA PHE A 94 7.13 14.03 -15.09
C PHE A 94 6.18 13.06 -15.81
N GLU A 95 5.17 13.57 -16.48
CA GLU A 95 4.15 12.78 -17.18
C GLU A 95 4.78 11.86 -18.24
N LYS A 96 5.82 12.36 -18.95
CA LYS A 96 6.55 11.54 -19.92
C LYS A 96 7.36 10.43 -19.25
N LEU A 97 8.05 10.77 -18.17
CA LEU A 97 8.82 9.79 -17.36
C LEU A 97 7.90 8.73 -16.73
N ALA A 98 6.77 9.15 -16.20
CA ALA A 98 5.79 8.24 -15.61
C ALA A 98 5.20 7.27 -16.66
N LEU A 99 4.91 7.76 -17.86
CA LEU A 99 4.41 6.93 -18.95
C LEU A 99 5.45 5.88 -19.38
N GLU A 100 6.72 6.31 -19.57
CA GLU A 100 7.83 5.40 -19.89
C GLU A 100 8.00 4.31 -18.83
N TYR A 101 7.93 4.69 -17.55
CA TYR A 101 8.01 3.73 -16.44
C TYR A 101 6.88 2.71 -16.51
N ILE A 102 5.64 3.17 -16.63
CA ILE A 102 4.46 2.30 -16.68
C ILE A 102 4.56 1.32 -17.87
N GLU A 103 4.95 1.80 -19.06
CA GLU A 103 5.09 0.94 -20.23
C GLU A 103 6.18 -0.13 -20.07
N GLU A 104 7.28 0.17 -19.38
CA GLU A 104 8.35 -0.80 -19.12
C GLU A 104 7.98 -1.79 -18.01
N TYR A 105 7.33 -1.29 -16.96
CA TYR A 105 6.83 -2.10 -15.87
C TYR A 105 5.77 -3.11 -16.36
N ASP A 106 4.74 -2.63 -17.06
CA ASP A 106 3.61 -3.44 -17.52
C ASP A 106 4.06 -4.61 -18.43
N ARG A 107 5.14 -4.43 -19.19
CA ARG A 107 5.70 -5.50 -20.05
C ARG A 107 6.23 -6.71 -19.27
N LYS A 108 6.61 -6.54 -18.01
CA LYS A 108 7.26 -7.56 -17.18
C LYS A 108 6.53 -7.85 -15.88
N ALA A 109 5.50 -7.08 -15.57
CA ALA A 109 4.82 -7.17 -14.29
C ALA A 109 4.19 -8.55 -14.02
N LEU A 110 3.78 -9.26 -15.08
CA LEU A 110 3.26 -10.62 -14.97
C LEU A 110 4.33 -11.67 -14.64
N ASP A 111 5.61 -11.36 -14.86
CA ASP A 111 6.73 -12.26 -14.53
C ASP A 111 7.12 -12.16 -13.03
N CYS A 112 6.58 -11.17 -12.31
CA CYS A 112 6.87 -11.01 -10.88
C CYS A 112 6.22 -12.13 -10.07
N PRO A 113 6.99 -12.81 -9.19
CA PRO A 113 6.43 -13.82 -8.31
C PRO A 113 5.65 -13.19 -7.15
N LEU A 114 4.89 -14.00 -6.45
CA LEU A 114 4.44 -13.65 -5.11
C LEU A 114 5.62 -13.70 -4.13
N HIS A 115 5.56 -12.88 -3.08
CA HIS A 115 6.49 -13.05 -1.96
C HIS A 115 6.38 -14.46 -1.37
N ALA A 116 7.53 -14.98 -0.90
CA ALA A 116 7.60 -16.32 -0.31
C ALA A 116 6.60 -16.47 0.85
N GLY A 117 5.77 -17.51 0.79
CA GLY A 117 4.75 -17.82 1.79
C GLY A 117 3.43 -17.04 1.62
N ALA A 118 3.29 -16.18 0.61
CA ALA A 118 2.07 -15.38 0.45
C ALA A 118 0.84 -16.24 0.17
N ALA A 119 0.94 -17.22 -0.73
CA ALA A 119 -0.18 -18.09 -1.05
C ALA A 119 -0.62 -18.93 0.16
N GLU A 120 0.32 -19.49 0.91
CA GLU A 120 0.08 -20.25 2.13
C GLU A 120 -0.57 -19.39 3.22
N VAL A 121 -0.19 -18.12 3.32
CA VAL A 121 -0.81 -17.16 4.25
C VAL A 121 -2.25 -16.88 3.86
N LEU A 122 -2.53 -16.63 2.57
CA LEU A 122 -3.89 -16.39 2.08
C LEU A 122 -4.80 -17.59 2.38
N GLU A 123 -4.34 -18.80 2.12
CA GLU A 123 -5.05 -20.05 2.43
C GLU A 123 -5.29 -20.21 3.94
N ALA A 124 -4.27 -19.97 4.75
CA ALA A 124 -4.37 -20.11 6.21
C ALA A 124 -5.36 -19.09 6.84
N LEU A 125 -5.46 -17.90 6.28
CA LEU A 125 -6.41 -16.87 6.75
C LEU A 125 -7.83 -17.17 6.29
N GLU A 126 -8.02 -17.66 5.06
CA GLU A 126 -9.30 -18.13 4.57
C GLU A 126 -9.83 -19.30 5.42
N ALA A 127 -8.98 -20.27 5.76
CA ALA A 127 -9.32 -21.40 6.64
C ALA A 127 -9.74 -20.97 8.06
N GLN A 128 -9.31 -19.78 8.51
CA GLN A 128 -9.76 -19.16 9.76
C GLN A 128 -11.09 -18.39 9.61
N GLY A 129 -11.70 -18.37 8.43
CA GLY A 129 -12.95 -17.67 8.14
C GLY A 129 -12.78 -16.16 7.90
N LEU A 130 -11.54 -15.66 7.70
CA LEU A 130 -11.28 -14.27 7.39
C LEU A 130 -11.55 -14.01 5.91
N ARG A 131 -12.36 -13.00 5.61
CA ARG A 131 -12.62 -12.53 4.26
C ARG A 131 -11.47 -11.64 3.81
N GLN A 132 -11.07 -11.75 2.56
CA GLN A 132 -9.88 -11.06 2.07
C GLN A 132 -10.21 -10.17 0.88
N LEU A 133 -9.64 -8.96 0.85
CA LEU A 133 -9.80 -7.97 -0.21
C LEU A 133 -8.41 -7.49 -0.64
N ILE A 134 -8.28 -7.10 -1.91
CA ILE A 134 -7.13 -6.28 -2.35
C ILE A 134 -7.62 -4.85 -2.55
N VAL A 135 -6.83 -3.89 -2.04
CA VAL A 135 -7.01 -2.45 -2.27
C VAL A 135 -5.70 -1.89 -2.79
N SER A 136 -5.61 -1.61 -4.08
CA SER A 136 -4.37 -1.23 -4.77
C SER A 136 -4.49 0.11 -5.48
N ALA A 137 -3.35 0.81 -5.60
CA ALA A 137 -3.20 1.98 -6.47
C ALA A 137 -3.00 1.61 -7.95
N SER A 138 -2.91 0.32 -8.28
CA SER A 138 -2.84 -0.16 -9.66
C SER A 138 -4.16 0.05 -10.39
N LYS A 139 -4.10 0.17 -11.73
CA LYS A 139 -5.30 0.16 -12.55
C LYS A 139 -6.06 -1.16 -12.36
N GLN A 140 -7.39 -1.10 -12.28
CA GLN A 140 -8.25 -2.26 -12.04
C GLN A 140 -7.93 -3.44 -12.96
N LYS A 141 -7.82 -3.19 -14.27
CA LYS A 141 -7.53 -4.23 -15.27
C LYS A 141 -6.16 -4.88 -15.03
N ALA A 142 -5.12 -4.10 -14.76
CA ALA A 142 -3.77 -4.62 -14.50
C ALA A 142 -3.74 -5.45 -13.21
N LEU A 143 -4.43 -5.00 -12.16
CA LEU A 143 -4.59 -5.76 -10.91
C LEU A 143 -5.25 -7.12 -11.16
N GLU A 144 -6.36 -7.15 -11.89
CA GLU A 144 -7.08 -8.38 -12.22
C GLU A 144 -6.21 -9.37 -13.02
N GLU A 145 -5.46 -8.85 -14.00
CA GLU A 145 -4.53 -9.66 -14.81
C GLU A 145 -3.40 -10.25 -13.94
N GLN A 146 -2.78 -9.44 -13.09
CA GLN A 146 -1.68 -9.89 -12.21
C GLN A 146 -2.17 -10.91 -11.17
N VAL A 147 -3.26 -10.62 -10.47
CA VAL A 147 -3.83 -11.53 -9.45
C VAL A 147 -4.31 -12.85 -10.08
N GLY A 148 -4.88 -12.78 -11.28
CA GLY A 148 -5.27 -13.96 -12.04
C GLY A 148 -4.08 -14.80 -12.48
N HIS A 149 -3.01 -14.13 -12.99
CA HIS A 149 -1.77 -14.79 -13.40
C HIS A 149 -1.04 -15.46 -12.23
N ALA A 150 -1.02 -14.80 -11.07
CA ALA A 150 -0.45 -15.36 -9.84
C ALA A 150 -1.25 -16.54 -9.26
N GLY A 151 -2.44 -16.84 -9.80
CA GLY A 151 -3.27 -18.00 -9.41
C GLY A 151 -3.96 -17.85 -8.06
N VAL A 152 -4.00 -16.64 -7.48
CA VAL A 152 -4.54 -16.40 -6.12
C VAL A 152 -5.89 -15.69 -6.11
N ARG A 153 -6.52 -15.45 -7.27
CA ARG A 153 -7.79 -14.74 -7.38
C ARG A 153 -8.89 -15.31 -6.48
N GLY A 154 -8.91 -16.64 -6.28
CA GLY A 154 -9.92 -17.34 -5.50
C GLY A 154 -9.98 -16.96 -4.02
N PHE A 155 -8.89 -16.47 -3.45
CA PHE A 155 -8.82 -16.06 -2.04
C PHE A 155 -9.49 -14.70 -1.74
N PHE A 156 -9.79 -13.91 -2.78
CA PHE A 156 -10.27 -12.55 -2.59
C PHE A 156 -11.74 -12.39 -2.96
N GLU A 157 -12.51 -11.82 -2.05
CA GLU A 157 -13.90 -11.44 -2.29
C GLU A 157 -13.99 -10.31 -3.32
N ALA A 158 -13.11 -9.31 -3.23
CA ALA A 158 -13.02 -8.21 -4.18
C ALA A 158 -11.58 -7.78 -4.45
N LEU A 159 -11.35 -7.29 -5.67
CA LEU A 159 -10.14 -6.60 -6.10
C LEU A 159 -10.53 -5.15 -6.38
N LEU A 160 -9.95 -4.22 -5.64
CA LEU A 160 -10.26 -2.81 -5.71
C LEU A 160 -9.04 -2.05 -6.24
N GLY A 161 -9.03 -1.79 -7.53
CA GLY A 161 -8.04 -1.00 -8.25
C GLY A 161 -8.61 0.33 -8.73
N LEU A 162 -7.76 1.22 -9.25
CA LEU A 162 -8.17 2.49 -9.81
C LEU A 162 -8.76 2.30 -11.22
N GLU A 163 -9.94 2.84 -11.50
CA GLU A 163 -10.59 2.71 -12.81
C GLU A 163 -10.03 3.67 -13.85
N ASP A 164 -9.68 4.98 -13.47
CA ASP A 164 -9.14 6.02 -14.35
C ASP A 164 -8.37 7.10 -13.61
N SER A 165 -7.71 8.00 -14.39
CA SER A 165 -6.92 9.15 -13.88
C SER A 165 -7.73 10.17 -13.05
N PHE A 166 -9.06 10.09 -13.07
CA PHE A 166 -10.00 10.83 -12.22
C PHE A 166 -10.47 10.00 -11.03
N ALA A 167 -9.89 8.83 -10.85
CA ALA A 167 -10.33 7.86 -9.87
C ALA A 167 -10.08 8.35 -8.44
N ARG A 168 -10.97 7.92 -7.60
CA ARG A 168 -10.91 8.00 -6.15
C ARG A 168 -9.56 7.54 -5.64
N SER A 169 -9.11 8.12 -4.57
CA SER A 169 -7.90 7.65 -3.87
C SER A 169 -8.05 6.18 -3.43
N LYS A 170 -6.94 5.52 -3.17
CA LYS A 170 -6.93 4.16 -2.61
C LYS A 170 -7.83 4.04 -1.38
N SER A 171 -7.81 5.03 -0.47
CA SER A 171 -8.71 5.11 0.68
C SER A 171 -10.20 5.23 0.27
N GLY A 172 -10.48 6.00 -0.78
CA GLY A 172 -11.83 6.14 -1.33
C GLY A 172 -12.43 4.83 -1.83
N LEU A 173 -11.60 3.94 -2.42
CA LEU A 173 -12.02 2.59 -2.84
C LEU A 173 -12.42 1.74 -1.63
N ALA A 174 -11.59 1.70 -0.59
CA ALA A 174 -11.87 0.96 0.64
C ALA A 174 -13.17 1.45 1.32
N LEU A 175 -13.30 2.77 1.52
CA LEU A 175 -14.48 3.37 2.15
C LEU A 175 -15.76 3.11 1.37
N GLN A 176 -15.71 3.16 0.03
CA GLN A 176 -16.87 2.85 -0.80
C GLN A 176 -17.29 1.38 -0.64
N TYR A 177 -16.30 0.46 -0.67
CA TYR A 177 -16.59 -0.96 -0.48
C TYR A 177 -17.19 -1.21 0.90
N PHE A 178 -16.61 -0.67 1.96
CA PHE A 178 -17.09 -0.85 3.34
C PHE A 178 -18.53 -0.32 3.50
N SER A 179 -18.82 0.85 2.92
CA SER A 179 -20.17 1.41 2.95
C SER A 179 -21.19 0.53 2.21
N ALA A 180 -20.83 0.06 1.01
CA ALA A 180 -21.72 -0.75 0.17
C ALA A 180 -22.02 -2.12 0.76
N HIS A 181 -21.09 -2.71 1.54
CA HIS A 181 -21.21 -4.06 2.09
C HIS A 181 -21.39 -4.08 3.62
N ALA A 182 -21.65 -2.92 4.23
CA ALA A 182 -21.83 -2.77 5.68
C ALA A 182 -20.66 -3.35 6.50
N VAL A 183 -19.41 -3.16 6.01
CA VAL A 183 -18.20 -3.62 6.69
C VAL A 183 -17.87 -2.68 7.85
N ASP A 184 -17.74 -3.22 9.06
CA ASP A 184 -17.23 -2.45 10.20
C ASP A 184 -15.70 -2.33 10.12
N ALA A 185 -15.21 -1.14 9.80
CA ALA A 185 -13.78 -0.86 9.64
C ALA A 185 -12.94 -1.25 10.88
N ARG A 186 -13.53 -1.22 12.07
CA ARG A 186 -12.85 -1.64 13.33
C ARG A 186 -12.56 -3.14 13.38
N ARG A 187 -13.16 -3.93 12.48
CA ARG A 187 -12.96 -5.36 12.32
C ARG A 187 -12.17 -5.71 11.06
N VAL A 188 -11.48 -4.70 10.51
CA VAL A 188 -10.62 -4.82 9.32
C VAL A 188 -9.17 -4.59 9.72
N LEU A 189 -8.27 -5.46 9.27
CA LEU A 189 -6.83 -5.25 9.30
C LEU A 189 -6.35 -4.92 7.89
N PHE A 190 -5.76 -3.75 7.71
CA PHE A 190 -5.08 -3.38 6.48
C PHE A 190 -3.60 -3.79 6.56
N ILE A 191 -3.11 -4.48 5.53
CA ILE A 191 -1.72 -4.92 5.44
C ILE A 191 -1.12 -4.35 4.16
N GLY A 192 -0.03 -3.60 4.30
CA GLY A 192 0.70 -2.97 3.21
C GLY A 192 2.19 -2.88 3.50
N ASP A 193 2.96 -2.22 2.64
CA ASP A 193 4.42 -2.12 2.73
C ASP A 193 4.93 -0.68 2.63
N THR A 194 4.02 0.30 2.64
CA THR A 194 4.36 1.72 2.58
C THR A 194 3.65 2.55 3.66
N LEU A 195 4.17 3.74 3.96
CA LEU A 195 3.48 4.72 4.82
C LEU A 195 2.15 5.17 4.22
N HIS A 196 2.00 5.11 2.88
CA HIS A 196 0.73 5.41 2.23
C HIS A 196 -0.36 4.39 2.59
N ASP A 197 -0.01 3.12 2.79
CA ASP A 197 -0.96 2.10 3.23
C ASP A 197 -1.46 2.37 4.66
N TRP A 198 -0.57 2.83 5.52
CA TRP A 198 -0.95 3.29 6.85
C TRP A 198 -1.89 4.50 6.80
N GLU A 199 -1.62 5.49 5.93
CA GLU A 199 -2.52 6.63 5.72
C GLU A 199 -3.90 6.17 5.24
N VAL A 200 -3.95 5.24 4.27
CA VAL A 200 -5.18 4.62 3.77
C VAL A 200 -5.95 3.92 4.90
N ALA A 201 -5.26 3.13 5.72
CA ALA A 201 -5.86 2.44 6.85
C ALA A 201 -6.44 3.43 7.88
N GLN A 202 -5.73 4.51 8.19
CA GLN A 202 -6.20 5.57 9.08
C GLN A 202 -7.46 6.26 8.53
N GLU A 203 -7.45 6.65 7.26
CA GLU A 203 -8.60 7.28 6.61
C GLU A 203 -9.81 6.35 6.58
N ALA A 204 -9.59 5.06 6.37
CA ALA A 204 -10.64 4.04 6.37
C ALA A 204 -11.10 3.63 7.78
N GLY A 205 -10.38 4.02 8.84
CA GLY A 205 -10.67 3.64 10.23
C GLY A 205 -10.31 2.20 10.59
N CYS A 206 -9.33 1.61 9.89
CA CYS A 206 -8.87 0.24 10.06
C CYS A 206 -7.64 0.14 10.96
N ALA A 207 -7.41 -1.05 11.56
CA ALA A 207 -6.10 -1.44 12.06
C ALA A 207 -5.11 -1.58 10.90
N CYS A 208 -3.81 -1.37 11.18
CA CYS A 208 -2.76 -1.47 10.17
C CYS A 208 -1.56 -2.29 10.66
N VAL A 209 -1.00 -3.09 9.77
CA VAL A 209 0.30 -3.76 9.89
C VAL A 209 1.09 -3.49 8.63
N LEU A 210 2.39 -3.19 8.77
CA LEU A 210 3.26 -2.94 7.63
C LEU A 210 4.29 -4.06 7.47
N LEU A 211 4.67 -4.36 6.22
CA LEU A 211 5.64 -5.39 5.85
C LEU A 211 6.91 -4.74 5.31
N ALA A 212 8.07 -5.05 5.92
CA ALA A 212 9.35 -4.47 5.55
C ALA A 212 10.00 -5.12 4.31
N GLN A 213 9.34 -6.14 3.73
CA GLN A 213 9.84 -6.82 2.51
C GLN A 213 9.65 -6.01 1.23
N GLY A 214 8.72 -5.03 1.22
CA GLY A 214 8.30 -4.31 0.03
C GLY A 214 9.08 -3.03 -0.29
N HIS A 215 8.35 -1.99 -0.72
CA HIS A 215 8.91 -0.76 -1.31
C HIS A 215 9.57 0.19 -0.32
N GLN A 216 9.27 0.10 0.98
CA GLN A 216 9.88 0.99 1.98
C GLN A 216 10.67 0.21 3.03
N SER A 217 11.78 0.80 3.49
CA SER A 217 12.62 0.18 4.51
C SER A 217 11.91 0.13 5.86
N ARG A 218 12.23 -0.89 6.68
CA ARG A 218 11.74 -1.03 8.06
C ARG A 218 11.87 0.27 8.84
N ARG A 219 13.04 0.91 8.77
CA ARG A 219 13.33 2.17 9.47
C ARG A 219 12.30 3.26 9.15
N ARG A 220 11.86 3.33 7.89
CA ARG A 220 10.83 4.31 7.46
C ARG A 220 9.45 3.92 7.96
N LEU A 221 9.10 2.64 7.84
CA LEU A 221 7.80 2.12 8.25
C LEU A 221 7.55 2.27 9.75
N GLU A 222 8.59 2.12 10.58
CA GLU A 222 8.51 2.30 12.03
C GLU A 222 8.04 3.71 12.46
N ALA A 223 8.19 4.71 11.58
CA ALA A 223 7.68 6.06 11.84
C ALA A 223 6.13 6.12 11.93
N ALA A 224 5.41 5.13 11.37
CA ALA A 224 3.96 5.03 11.48
C ALA A 224 3.46 4.67 12.89
N GLY A 225 4.34 4.12 13.74
CA GLY A 225 3.96 3.70 15.10
C GLY A 225 3.02 2.48 15.16
N VAL A 226 2.89 1.74 14.06
CA VAL A 226 2.12 0.50 13.95
C VAL A 226 3.07 -0.71 13.90
N PRO A 227 2.58 -1.95 14.13
CA PRO A 227 3.43 -3.13 13.99
C PRO A 227 4.05 -3.24 12.60
N VAL A 228 5.36 -3.53 12.54
CA VAL A 228 6.10 -3.78 11.31
C VAL A 228 6.66 -5.20 11.34
N LEU A 229 6.23 -6.04 10.43
CA LEU A 229 6.71 -7.42 10.26
C LEU A 229 7.81 -7.47 9.19
N GLU A 230 8.67 -8.48 9.24
CA GLU A 230 9.71 -8.64 8.22
C GLU A 230 9.12 -9.14 6.89
N SER A 231 8.10 -10.01 6.96
CA SER A 231 7.51 -10.61 5.77
C SER A 231 6.05 -11.00 5.98
N VAL A 232 5.35 -11.26 4.87
CA VAL A 232 3.97 -11.76 4.85
C VAL A 232 3.83 -13.08 5.63
N ALA A 233 4.86 -13.93 5.60
CA ALA A 233 4.86 -15.22 6.32
C ALA A 233 4.69 -15.08 7.85
N GLN A 234 4.95 -13.91 8.42
CA GLN A 234 4.79 -13.66 9.85
C GLN A 234 3.35 -13.29 10.25
N VAL A 235 2.48 -12.98 9.29
CA VAL A 235 1.10 -12.52 9.55
C VAL A 235 0.28 -13.51 10.37
N PRO A 236 0.25 -14.83 10.07
CA PRO A 236 -0.54 -15.77 10.86
C PRO A 236 -0.08 -15.87 12.34
N ALA A 237 1.24 -15.87 12.58
CA ALA A 237 1.80 -15.88 13.93
C ALA A 237 1.46 -14.60 14.70
N PHE A 238 1.56 -13.46 14.05
CA PHE A 238 1.16 -12.16 14.62
C PHE A 238 -0.31 -12.16 15.05
N LEU A 239 -1.23 -12.63 14.19
CA LEU A 239 -2.65 -12.70 14.51
C LEU A 239 -2.96 -13.72 15.63
N GLY A 240 -2.23 -14.85 15.66
CA GLY A 240 -2.35 -15.86 16.71
C GLY A 240 -1.95 -15.33 18.09
N ALA A 241 -0.87 -14.57 18.18
CA ALA A 241 -0.40 -13.95 19.42
C ALA A 241 -1.41 -12.94 19.99
N GLN A 242 -2.12 -12.22 19.14
CA GLN A 242 -3.17 -11.28 19.56
C GLN A 242 -4.41 -11.96 20.16
N LYS A 243 -4.69 -13.21 19.74
CA LYS A 243 -5.81 -14.01 20.31
C LYS A 243 -5.45 -14.62 21.67
N GLY A 244 -4.17 -14.94 21.93
CA GLY A 244 -3.69 -15.62 23.14
C GLY A 244 -3.45 -14.72 24.36
N GLY A 245 -3.41 -13.42 24.21
CA GLY A 245 -3.17 -12.46 25.31
C GLY A 245 -4.36 -12.20 26.24
N ARG A 246 -5.46 -12.96 26.13
CA ARG A 246 -6.69 -12.84 26.94
C ARG A 246 -7.00 -14.10 27.77
N ALA A 247 -5.99 -14.80 28.27
CA ALA A 247 -6.20 -15.87 29.24
C ALA A 247 -5.87 -15.40 30.67
#